data_d19fbcd489f96cad4382e9063c4590bf
#
_entry.id   d19fbcd489f96cad4382e9063c4590bf
#
_cell.length_a   1.000
_cell.length_b   1.000
_cell.length_c   1.000
_cell.angle_alpha   90.00
_cell.angle_beta   90.00
_cell.angle_gamma   90.00
#
_symmetry.space_group_name_H-M   'P 1'
#
loop_
_entity.id
_entity.type
_entity.pdbx_description
1 polymer ?
#
loop_
_entity_poly.entity_id
_entity_poly.type
_entity_poly.pdbx_seq_one_letter_code
_entity_poly.pdbx_strand_id
1 'polypeptide(L)'
;MCLLAALLAGCSTISGLDGTRGATMAGGMPVTPGQAADFTSFLANRSGETVVLSAARLLGVPGYRMPKLVGVLIQPGNSFLGAGSGWPPSDWSAREPKLQAFQGFKLRPGQTAQLLIGVRARELGDYAIRGVSVTVSAATAFGGETRVSVPSLGYGAVCVVPTIARGATCSPIFTSQFPPPPA
;
A
#
# COMPACT_ATOMS: atom_id res chain seq x y z
N MET A 1 21.32 -10.37 48.99
CA MET A 1 21.27 -9.39 47.89
C MET A 1 21.02 -10.13 46.58
N CYS A 2 19.77 -10.28 46.19
CA CYS A 2 19.38 -10.92 44.93
C CYS A 2 19.20 -9.83 43.90
N LEU A 3 20.13 -9.77 42.92
CA LEU A 3 19.95 -8.95 41.72
C LEU A 3 18.93 -9.67 40.82
N LEU A 4 17.70 -9.17 40.79
CA LEU A 4 16.72 -9.50 39.76
C LEU A 4 17.19 -8.82 38.47
N ALA A 5 17.81 -9.58 37.57
CA ALA A 5 17.97 -9.19 36.17
C ALA A 5 16.58 -9.22 35.53
N ALA A 6 15.96 -8.07 35.42
CA ALA A 6 14.76 -7.87 34.60
C ALA A 6 15.16 -8.13 33.15
N LEU A 7 14.82 -9.31 32.66
CA LEU A 7 14.75 -9.63 31.24
C LEU A 7 13.62 -8.77 30.62
N LEU A 8 13.96 -7.52 30.29
CA LEU A 8 13.17 -6.75 29.36
C LEU A 8 13.27 -7.45 28.00
N ALA A 9 12.32 -8.34 27.73
CA ALA A 9 12.03 -8.74 26.38
C ALA A 9 11.66 -7.45 25.62
N GLY A 10 12.68 -6.79 25.08
CA GLY A 10 12.50 -5.64 24.26
C GLY A 10 11.66 -6.04 23.06
N CYS A 11 10.37 -5.68 23.09
CA CYS A 11 9.60 -5.55 21.85
C CYS A 11 10.36 -4.52 21.01
N SER A 12 11.26 -4.99 20.16
CA SER A 12 11.90 -4.16 19.15
C SER A 12 10.81 -3.75 18.18
N THR A 13 10.12 -2.66 18.51
CA THR A 13 9.31 -1.98 17.53
C THR A 13 10.30 -1.50 16.47
N ILE A 14 10.11 -1.89 15.23
CA ILE A 14 10.82 -1.26 14.10
C ILE A 14 10.28 0.17 14.05
N SER A 15 10.85 1.04 14.88
CA SER A 15 10.51 2.46 14.89
C SER A 15 11.12 3.10 13.65
N GLY A 16 10.33 3.94 12.96
CA GLY A 16 10.82 4.67 11.79
C GLY A 16 10.45 4.05 10.44
N LEU A 17 9.53 3.07 10.39
CA LEU A 17 8.82 2.77 9.15
C LEU A 17 7.58 3.64 9.07
N ASP A 18 7.59 4.54 8.11
CA ASP A 18 6.44 5.40 7.82
C ASP A 18 5.80 5.01 6.49
N GLY A 19 4.51 4.74 6.53
CA GLY A 19 3.69 4.92 5.36
C GLY A 19 3.61 6.42 5.09
N THR A 20 4.51 6.93 4.26
CA THR A 20 4.51 8.36 3.95
C THR A 20 3.14 8.73 3.39
N ARG A 21 2.61 9.84 3.86
CA ARG A 21 1.42 10.48 3.32
C ARG A 21 1.71 10.89 1.88
N GLY A 22 1.69 9.92 0.97
CA GLY A 22 1.76 10.17 -0.46
C GLY A 22 0.51 10.95 -0.87
N ALA A 23 0.65 11.76 -1.89
CA ALA A 23 -0.46 12.50 -2.47
C ALA A 23 -1.68 11.57 -2.60
N THR A 24 -2.70 11.87 -1.87
CA THR A 24 -4.00 11.21 -1.91
C THR A 24 -4.54 11.45 -3.31
N MET A 25 -4.32 10.52 -4.23
CA MET A 25 -5.17 10.49 -5.40
C MET A 25 -6.53 9.94 -4.96
N ALA A 26 -7.34 10.82 -4.41
CA ALA A 26 -8.76 10.61 -4.21
C ALA A 26 -9.46 10.64 -5.58
N GLY A 27 -9.05 9.75 -6.47
CA GLY A 27 -9.67 9.55 -7.77
C GLY A 27 -10.42 8.23 -7.76
N GLY A 28 -11.72 8.27 -7.98
CA GLY A 28 -12.46 7.06 -8.25
C GLY A 28 -12.17 6.59 -9.67
N MET A 29 -11.79 5.32 -9.84
CA MET A 29 -11.55 4.72 -11.14
C MET A 29 -12.75 3.86 -11.55
N PRO A 30 -13.43 4.20 -12.67
CA PRO A 30 -14.47 3.33 -13.22
C PRO A 30 -13.81 2.10 -13.86
N VAL A 31 -14.32 0.93 -13.54
CA VAL A 31 -13.92 -0.35 -14.12
C VAL A 31 -15.14 -1.19 -14.46
N THR A 32 -14.99 -2.13 -15.38
CA THR A 32 -16.01 -3.16 -15.62
C THR A 32 -15.86 -4.33 -14.65
N PRO A 33 -16.90 -5.16 -14.45
CA PRO A 33 -16.83 -6.32 -13.58
C PRO A 33 -15.63 -7.22 -13.88
N GLY A 34 -14.78 -7.45 -12.86
CA GLY A 34 -13.59 -8.28 -13.00
C GLY A 34 -12.36 -7.60 -13.60
N GLN A 35 -12.48 -6.39 -14.11
CA GLN A 35 -11.33 -5.58 -14.51
C GLN A 35 -10.54 -5.19 -13.26
N ALA A 36 -9.22 -5.18 -13.37
CA ALA A 36 -8.36 -4.71 -12.29
C ALA A 36 -8.11 -3.22 -12.41
N ALA A 37 -7.85 -2.59 -11.26
CA ALA A 37 -7.35 -1.23 -11.15
C ALA A 37 -6.09 -1.25 -10.28
N ASP A 38 -5.27 -0.22 -10.38
CA ASP A 38 -4.11 -0.05 -9.52
C ASP A 38 -4.12 1.32 -8.83
N PHE A 39 -3.49 1.37 -7.68
CA PHE A 39 -3.31 2.56 -6.86
C PHE A 39 -1.88 2.61 -6.35
N THR A 40 -1.43 3.81 -6.07
CA THR A 40 -0.10 4.04 -5.57
C THR A 40 -0.09 4.45 -4.10
N SER A 41 0.87 3.95 -3.38
CA SER A 41 1.17 4.34 -2.01
C SER A 41 2.68 4.38 -1.80
N PHE A 42 3.14 4.97 -0.70
CA PHE A 42 4.57 5.07 -0.40
C PHE A 42 4.91 4.41 0.94
N LEU A 43 6.11 3.86 1.00
CA LEU A 43 6.70 3.33 2.21
C LEU A 43 8.13 3.86 2.32
N ALA A 44 8.46 4.50 3.46
CA ALA A 44 9.80 4.98 3.75
C ALA A 44 10.38 4.21 4.93
N ASN A 45 11.62 3.79 4.80
CA ASN A 45 12.37 3.21 5.89
C ASN A 45 13.28 4.29 6.52
N ARG A 46 12.84 4.83 7.65
CA ARG A 46 13.62 5.78 8.46
C ARG A 46 14.29 5.09 9.66
N SER A 47 14.19 3.75 9.75
CA SER A 47 14.91 2.98 10.76
C SER A 47 16.40 2.88 10.42
N GLY A 48 17.21 2.50 11.39
CA GLY A 48 18.64 2.25 11.19
C GLY A 48 18.95 0.92 10.51
N GLU A 49 17.92 0.08 10.22
CA GLU A 49 18.11 -1.29 9.76
C GLU A 49 17.45 -1.53 8.40
N THR A 50 18.00 -2.47 7.64
CA THR A 50 17.34 -2.96 6.43
C THR A 50 16.16 -3.83 6.80
N VAL A 51 14.99 -3.54 6.25
CA VAL A 51 13.78 -4.34 6.43
C VAL A 51 13.45 -5.13 5.18
N VAL A 52 12.83 -6.30 5.36
CA VAL A 52 12.38 -7.18 4.28
C VAL A 52 10.85 -7.16 4.26
N LEU A 53 10.27 -6.88 3.11
CA LEU A 53 8.82 -6.88 2.92
C LEU A 53 8.33 -8.32 2.71
N SER A 54 7.29 -8.75 3.43
CA SER A 54 6.85 -10.14 3.40
C SER A 54 5.40 -10.33 2.98
N ALA A 55 4.49 -9.47 3.44
CA ALA A 55 3.08 -9.58 3.11
C ALA A 55 2.41 -8.20 3.05
N ALA A 56 1.32 -8.11 2.30
CA ALA A 56 0.47 -6.94 2.24
C ALA A 56 -1.00 -7.34 2.32
N ARG A 57 -1.82 -6.52 2.96
CA ARG A 57 -3.27 -6.65 2.99
C ARG A 57 -3.93 -5.29 2.82
N LEU A 58 -5.08 -5.26 2.18
CA LEU A 58 -5.84 -4.02 2.01
C LEU A 58 -6.36 -3.52 3.36
N LEU A 59 -6.39 -2.21 3.50
CA LEU A 59 -7.07 -1.50 4.57
C LEU A 59 -8.36 -0.92 3.99
N GLY A 60 -9.51 -1.40 4.49
CA GLY A 60 -10.82 -0.94 4.03
C GLY A 60 -11.19 0.43 4.60
N VAL A 61 -12.11 1.09 3.92
CA VAL A 61 -12.79 2.31 4.39
C VAL A 61 -14.12 1.89 5.02
N PRO A 62 -14.43 2.29 6.26
CA PRO A 62 -15.72 1.98 6.88
C PRO A 62 -16.89 2.45 6.00
N GLY A 63 -17.93 1.63 5.89
CA GLY A 63 -19.11 1.93 5.07
C GLY A 63 -18.97 1.61 3.58
N TYR A 64 -17.78 1.24 3.11
CA TYR A 64 -17.54 0.82 1.71
C TYR A 64 -17.17 -0.65 1.61
N ARG A 65 -17.51 -1.25 0.46
CA ARG A 65 -17.05 -2.60 0.12
C ARG A 65 -15.55 -2.56 -0.15
N MET A 66 -14.85 -3.62 0.22
CA MET A 66 -13.43 -3.75 -0.04
C MET A 66 -13.21 -4.61 -1.30
N PRO A 67 -12.40 -4.15 -2.28
CA PRO A 67 -12.06 -4.97 -3.43
C PRO A 67 -11.09 -6.09 -3.00
N LYS A 68 -10.87 -7.05 -3.88
CA LYS A 68 -9.86 -8.10 -3.68
C LYS A 68 -8.47 -7.57 -4.07
N LEU A 69 -7.47 -7.79 -3.24
CA LEU A 69 -6.07 -7.56 -3.60
C LEU A 69 -5.66 -8.56 -4.69
N VAL A 70 -5.11 -8.04 -5.79
CA VAL A 70 -4.56 -8.86 -6.89
C VAL A 70 -3.07 -9.05 -6.72
N GLY A 71 -2.37 -8.02 -6.29
CA GLY A 71 -0.94 -8.06 -6.03
C GLY A 71 -0.40 -6.70 -5.60
N VAL A 72 0.86 -6.70 -5.21
CA VAL A 72 1.63 -5.48 -4.95
C VAL A 72 2.96 -5.59 -5.67
N LEU A 73 3.33 -4.54 -6.38
CA LEU A 73 4.65 -4.36 -6.98
C LEU A 73 5.34 -3.18 -6.32
N ILE A 74 6.65 -3.12 -6.45
CA ILE A 74 7.48 -2.07 -5.87
C ILE A 74 8.28 -1.37 -6.94
N GLN A 75 8.30 -0.04 -6.84
CA GLN A 75 9.28 0.80 -7.49
C GLN A 75 10.16 1.47 -6.43
N PRO A 76 11.48 1.24 -6.44
CA PRO A 76 12.40 1.99 -5.59
C PRO A 76 12.41 3.47 -5.97
N GLY A 77 12.47 4.35 -4.97
CA GLY A 77 12.52 5.80 -5.17
C GLY A 77 11.18 6.51 -5.01
N ASN A 78 11.15 7.78 -5.45
CA ASN A 78 10.03 8.71 -5.24
C ASN A 78 9.28 9.07 -6.54
N SER A 79 9.54 8.38 -7.64
CA SER A 79 8.84 8.64 -8.89
C SER A 79 7.35 8.31 -8.71
N PHE A 80 6.49 9.30 -8.94
CA PHE A 80 5.04 9.09 -8.81
C PHE A 80 4.50 8.40 -10.07
N LEU A 81 3.92 7.24 -9.90
CA LEU A 81 3.42 6.42 -11.00
C LEU A 81 1.91 6.59 -11.29
N GLY A 82 1.17 7.26 -10.43
CA GLY A 82 -0.27 7.48 -10.65
C GLY A 82 -1.13 6.27 -10.30
N ALA A 83 -2.33 6.24 -10.88
CA ALA A 83 -3.30 5.15 -10.81
C ALA A 83 -3.75 4.81 -12.23
N GLY A 84 -4.06 3.54 -12.49
CA GLY A 84 -4.40 3.06 -13.81
C GLY A 84 -5.44 1.93 -13.82
N SER A 85 -5.88 1.55 -15.01
CA SER A 85 -6.69 0.36 -15.24
C SER A 85 -5.81 -0.75 -15.80
N GLY A 86 -6.06 -1.98 -15.34
CA GLY A 86 -5.27 -3.16 -15.70
C GLY A 86 -4.35 -3.63 -14.58
N TRP A 87 -3.89 -4.88 -14.67
CA TRP A 87 -2.92 -5.45 -13.74
C TRP A 87 -2.22 -6.66 -14.35
N PRO A 88 -0.89 -6.73 -14.33
CA PRO A 88 0.00 -5.58 -14.09
C PRO A 88 -0.21 -4.51 -15.17
N PRO A 89 0.12 -3.23 -14.91
CA PRO A 89 -0.03 -2.18 -15.92
C PRO A 89 0.83 -2.47 -17.15
N SER A 90 0.21 -2.56 -18.32
CA SER A 90 0.90 -2.96 -19.56
C SER A 90 1.85 -1.90 -20.13
N ASP A 91 1.53 -0.64 -19.89
CA ASP A 91 2.27 0.51 -20.40
C ASP A 91 3.42 0.97 -19.49
N TRP A 92 3.53 0.39 -18.33
CA TRP A 92 4.57 0.75 -17.35
C TRP A 92 5.91 0.07 -17.61
N SER A 93 5.90 -1.11 -18.21
CA SER A 93 7.14 -1.78 -18.63
C SER A 93 7.93 -1.00 -19.66
N ALA A 94 7.27 -0.13 -20.43
CA ALA A 94 7.91 0.72 -21.45
C ALA A 94 8.47 2.03 -20.89
N ARG A 95 7.93 2.52 -19.77
CA ARG A 95 8.30 3.81 -19.17
C ARG A 95 9.20 3.71 -17.95
N GLU A 96 9.05 2.64 -17.17
CA GLU A 96 9.78 2.45 -15.91
C GLU A 96 10.26 1.00 -15.79
N PRO A 97 11.48 0.68 -16.22
CA PRO A 97 11.99 -0.70 -16.31
C PRO A 97 12.26 -1.38 -14.95
N LYS A 98 11.77 -0.85 -13.82
CA LYS A 98 12.25 -1.26 -12.49
C LYS A 98 11.17 -1.71 -11.50
N LEU A 99 9.96 -2.07 -11.98
CA LEU A 99 9.00 -2.71 -11.10
C LEU A 99 9.56 -4.04 -10.60
N GLN A 100 9.56 -4.23 -9.29
CA GLN A 100 10.11 -5.40 -8.62
C GLN A 100 9.01 -6.12 -7.84
N ALA A 101 9.25 -7.40 -7.56
CA ALA A 101 8.39 -8.17 -6.68
C ALA A 101 8.40 -7.56 -5.28
N PHE A 102 7.20 -7.46 -4.69
CA PHE A 102 7.03 -6.96 -3.33
C PHE A 102 7.64 -7.91 -2.30
N GLN A 103 7.33 -9.20 -2.41
CA GLN A 103 7.80 -10.19 -1.45
C GLN A 103 9.31 -10.39 -1.53
N GLY A 104 9.98 -10.27 -0.39
CA GLY A 104 11.43 -10.38 -0.30
C GLY A 104 12.18 -9.10 -0.66
N PHE A 105 11.48 -8.01 -1.03
CA PHE A 105 12.13 -6.74 -1.30
C PHE A 105 12.80 -6.20 -0.04
N LYS A 106 14.05 -5.76 -0.19
CA LYS A 106 14.85 -5.19 0.89
C LYS A 106 14.84 -3.67 0.80
N LEU A 107 14.21 -3.03 1.78
CA LEU A 107 14.17 -1.57 1.91
C LEU A 107 15.25 -1.13 2.91
N ARG A 108 16.29 -0.46 2.39
CA ARG A 108 17.44 0.00 3.18
C ARG A 108 17.11 1.22 4.03
N PRO A 109 17.90 1.52 5.08
CA PRO A 109 17.77 2.77 5.83
C PRO A 109 17.79 4.00 4.91
N GLY A 110 16.87 4.93 5.16
CA GLY A 110 16.70 6.15 4.36
C GLY A 110 16.05 5.95 2.99
N GLN A 111 15.81 4.72 2.57
CA GLN A 111 15.19 4.43 1.28
C GLN A 111 13.67 4.61 1.34
N THR A 112 13.11 5.19 0.28
CA THR A 112 11.68 5.20 0.00
C THR A 112 11.37 4.28 -1.16
N ALA A 113 10.23 3.62 -1.12
CA ALA A 113 9.68 2.83 -2.21
C ALA A 113 8.22 3.19 -2.45
N GLN A 114 7.83 3.17 -3.70
CA GLN A 114 6.44 3.29 -4.11
C GLN A 114 5.84 1.89 -4.22
N LEU A 115 4.68 1.71 -3.61
CA LEU A 115 3.88 0.50 -3.68
C LEU A 115 2.82 0.69 -4.75
N LEU A 116 2.80 -0.16 -5.73
CA LEU A 116 1.73 -0.27 -6.70
C LEU A 116 0.79 -1.38 -6.26
N ILE A 117 -0.45 -1.04 -5.97
CA ILE A 117 -1.44 -1.91 -5.33
C ILE A 117 -2.50 -2.26 -6.37
N GLY A 118 -2.48 -3.48 -6.88
CA GLY A 118 -3.49 -3.99 -7.80
C GLY A 118 -4.72 -4.52 -7.06
N VAL A 119 -5.90 -4.06 -7.45
CA VAL A 119 -7.18 -4.48 -6.87
C VAL A 119 -8.16 -4.90 -7.94
N ARG A 120 -9.15 -5.73 -7.58
CA ARG A 120 -10.21 -6.19 -8.47
C ARG A 120 -11.52 -6.33 -7.72
N ALA A 121 -12.61 -5.90 -8.36
CA ALA A 121 -13.97 -6.13 -7.90
C ALA A 121 -14.80 -6.75 -9.04
N ARG A 122 -15.77 -7.60 -8.71
CA ARG A 122 -16.58 -8.31 -9.71
C ARG A 122 -18.02 -7.86 -9.75
N GLU A 123 -18.56 -7.40 -8.64
CA GLU A 123 -19.95 -6.98 -8.53
C GLU A 123 -20.08 -5.50 -8.77
N LEU A 124 -21.19 -5.06 -9.34
CA LEU A 124 -21.49 -3.64 -9.52
C LEU A 124 -21.52 -2.92 -8.19
N GLY A 125 -21.07 -1.68 -8.17
CA GLY A 125 -21.09 -0.81 -7.00
C GLY A 125 -19.73 -0.18 -6.67
N ASP A 126 -19.69 0.46 -5.53
CA ASP A 126 -18.58 1.28 -5.08
C ASP A 126 -17.71 0.54 -4.05
N TYR A 127 -16.42 0.62 -4.26
CA TYR A 127 -15.39 0.00 -3.42
C TYR A 127 -14.35 1.05 -3.04
N ALA A 128 -13.84 0.96 -1.80
CA ALA A 128 -12.83 1.90 -1.34
C ALA A 128 -11.78 1.22 -0.45
N ILE A 129 -10.55 1.70 -0.57
CA ILE A 129 -9.43 1.34 0.30
C ILE A 129 -8.74 2.60 0.80
N ARG A 130 -8.18 2.52 2.00
CA ARG A 130 -7.32 3.57 2.58
C ARG A 130 -5.84 3.20 2.57
N GLY A 131 -5.44 2.28 1.71
CA GLY A 131 -4.07 1.82 1.56
C GLY A 131 -3.88 0.33 1.85
N VAL A 132 -2.68 -0.04 2.18
CA VAL A 132 -2.28 -1.40 2.55
C VAL A 132 -1.59 -1.42 3.90
N SER A 133 -1.77 -2.52 4.63
CA SER A 133 -0.92 -2.86 5.76
C SER A 133 0.20 -3.77 5.24
N VAL A 134 1.44 -3.35 5.43
CA VAL A 134 2.64 -4.05 4.98
C VAL A 134 3.28 -4.75 6.17
N THR A 135 3.51 -6.05 6.06
CA THR A 135 4.29 -6.80 7.04
C THR A 135 5.75 -6.76 6.64
N VAL A 136 6.59 -6.37 7.57
CA VAL A 136 8.04 -6.29 7.40
C VAL A 136 8.74 -7.10 8.47
N SER A 137 9.93 -7.59 8.15
CA SER A 137 10.84 -8.19 9.11
C SER A 137 12.19 -7.49 9.07
N ALA A 138 12.85 -7.39 10.21
CA ALA A 138 14.22 -6.92 10.33
C ALA A 138 14.99 -7.84 11.26
N ALA A 139 16.28 -8.00 11.00
CA ALA A 139 17.19 -8.64 11.94
C ALA A 139 17.33 -7.74 13.19
N THR A 140 17.15 -8.30 14.37
CA THR A 140 17.42 -7.58 15.61
C THR A 140 18.90 -7.68 15.99
N ALA A 141 19.40 -6.74 16.78
CA ALA A 141 20.78 -6.75 17.29
C ALA A 141 21.14 -8.04 18.08
N PHE A 142 20.14 -8.77 18.54
CA PHE A 142 20.33 -10.05 19.27
C PHE A 142 20.09 -11.29 18.42
N GLY A 143 20.06 -11.14 17.07
CA GLY A 143 19.90 -12.27 16.15
C GLY A 143 18.46 -12.77 16.00
N GLY A 144 17.47 -12.10 16.61
CA GLY A 144 16.05 -12.36 16.39
C GLY A 144 15.50 -11.67 15.15
N GLU A 145 14.33 -12.08 14.71
CA GLU A 145 13.57 -11.44 13.65
C GLU A 145 12.33 -10.75 14.24
N THR A 146 12.18 -9.46 14.00
CA THR A 146 10.99 -8.71 14.40
C THR A 146 10.08 -8.54 13.20
N ARG A 147 8.78 -8.83 13.38
CA ARG A 147 7.75 -8.63 12.38
C ARG A 147 6.77 -7.57 12.85
N VAL A 148 6.57 -6.56 12.03
CA VAL A 148 5.59 -5.50 12.29
C VAL A 148 4.71 -5.26 11.08
N SER A 149 3.51 -4.73 11.34
CA SER A 149 2.59 -4.34 10.28
C SER A 149 2.51 -2.82 10.24
N VAL A 150 2.92 -2.25 9.12
CA VAL A 150 2.96 -0.80 8.92
C VAL A 150 1.87 -0.40 7.95
N PRO A 151 0.96 0.49 8.34
CA PRO A 151 -0.03 1.02 7.41
C PRO A 151 0.66 1.93 6.39
N SER A 152 0.44 1.68 5.13
CA SER A 152 0.84 2.56 4.04
C SER A 152 -0.42 3.22 3.50
N LEU A 153 -0.56 4.52 3.72
CA LEU A 153 -1.79 5.25 3.47
C LEU A 153 -1.84 5.76 2.02
N GLY A 154 -2.88 5.37 1.31
CA GLY A 154 -3.19 5.86 -0.02
C GLY A 154 -4.63 5.52 -0.33
N TYR A 155 -5.50 6.51 -0.40
CA TYR A 155 -6.91 6.29 -0.70
C TYR A 155 -7.09 5.91 -2.16
N GLY A 156 -7.84 4.85 -2.41
CA GLY A 156 -8.25 4.43 -3.73
C GLY A 156 -9.74 4.07 -3.73
N ALA A 157 -10.44 4.49 -4.76
CA ALA A 157 -11.83 4.13 -5.00
C ALA A 157 -11.99 3.47 -6.36
N VAL A 158 -12.81 2.44 -6.42
CA VAL A 158 -13.18 1.73 -7.65
C VAL A 158 -14.69 1.71 -7.75
N CYS A 159 -15.22 2.20 -8.85
CA CYS A 159 -16.63 2.03 -9.19
C CYS A 159 -16.77 0.95 -10.26
N VAL A 160 -17.42 -0.13 -9.92
CA VAL A 160 -17.72 -1.17 -10.91
C VAL A 160 -19.02 -0.83 -11.62
N VAL A 161 -18.90 -0.55 -12.90
CA VAL A 161 -20.02 -0.14 -13.77
C VAL A 161 -20.18 -1.14 -14.92
N PRO A 162 -21.40 -1.35 -15.47
CA PRO A 162 -21.61 -2.30 -16.56
C PRO A 162 -20.80 -1.95 -17.81
N THR A 163 -20.68 -0.66 -18.08
CA THR A 163 -19.98 -0.11 -19.26
C THR A 163 -19.28 1.19 -18.86
N ILE A 164 -18.05 1.37 -19.31
CA ILE A 164 -17.31 2.62 -19.08
C ILE A 164 -17.66 3.58 -20.23
N ALA A 165 -18.48 4.58 -19.93
CA ALA A 165 -18.71 5.67 -20.88
C ALA A 165 -17.46 6.57 -20.98
N ARG A 166 -17.25 7.21 -22.14
CA ARG A 166 -16.15 8.16 -22.32
C ARG A 166 -16.29 9.31 -21.32
N GLY A 167 -15.28 9.52 -20.50
CA GLY A 167 -15.30 10.53 -19.44
C GLY A 167 -16.03 10.10 -18.15
N ALA A 168 -16.41 8.83 -18.01
CA ALA A 168 -16.97 8.32 -16.78
C ALA A 168 -15.97 8.50 -15.63
N THR A 169 -16.43 9.13 -14.57
CA THR A 169 -15.72 9.22 -13.29
C THR A 169 -16.57 8.57 -12.23
N CYS A 170 -15.95 8.00 -11.21
CA CYS A 170 -16.66 7.60 -10.02
C CYS A 170 -17.30 8.83 -9.37
N SER A 171 -18.46 8.66 -8.76
CA SER A 171 -19.19 9.75 -8.12
C SER A 171 -18.28 10.61 -7.23
N PRO A 172 -18.37 11.94 -7.26
CA PRO A 172 -17.57 12.86 -6.43
C PRO A 172 -17.78 12.66 -4.92
N ILE A 173 -18.72 11.83 -4.52
CA ILE A 173 -18.96 11.43 -3.11
C ILE A 173 -17.65 10.90 -2.48
N PHE A 174 -16.79 10.24 -3.24
CA PHE A 174 -15.51 9.74 -2.74
C PHE A 174 -14.52 10.84 -2.35
N THR A 175 -14.58 12.01 -2.97
CA THR A 175 -13.62 13.09 -2.70
C THR A 175 -13.95 13.91 -1.46
N SER A 176 -15.21 13.96 -1.07
CA SER A 176 -15.69 14.79 0.07
C SER A 176 -15.80 14.00 1.39
N GLN A 177 -15.86 12.68 1.34
CA GLN A 177 -16.12 11.85 2.52
C GLN A 177 -14.90 11.13 3.12
N PHE A 178 -13.75 11.21 2.48
CA PHE A 178 -12.52 10.69 3.09
C PHE A 178 -12.03 11.70 4.13
N PRO A 179 -12.11 11.39 5.42
CA PRO A 179 -11.53 12.26 6.43
C PRO A 179 -10.03 12.42 6.13
N PRO A 180 -9.46 13.61 6.33
CA PRO A 180 -8.02 13.75 6.27
C PRO A 180 -7.40 12.72 7.23
N PRO A 181 -6.24 12.14 6.90
CA PRO A 181 -5.58 11.20 7.78
C PRO A 181 -5.36 11.90 9.14
N PRO A 182 -5.51 11.18 10.26
CA PRO A 182 -5.22 11.74 11.57
C PRO A 182 -3.80 12.30 11.60
N ALA A 183 -3.66 13.42 12.27
CA ALA A 183 -2.41 14.16 12.40
C ALA A 183 -1.32 13.34 13.10
#